data_2fd7e6a3c31ecf920a2b40a69d00dc54
#
_entry.id   2fd7e6a3c31ecf920a2b40a69d00dc54
#
_cell.length_a   1.000
_cell.length_b   1.000
_cell.length_c   1.000
_cell.angle_alpha   90.00
_cell.angle_beta   90.00
_cell.angle_gamma   90.00
#
_symmetry.space_group_name_H-M   'P 1'
#
loop_
_entity.id
_entity.type
_entity.pdbx_description
1 polymer ?
#
loop_
_entity_poly.entity_id
_entity_poly.type
_entity_poly.pdbx_seq_one_letter_code
_entity_poly.pdbx_strand_id
1 'polypeptide(L)'
;MAGIKMNIREFIGHYRNHPVLFVGASLSLRYLNNAFTWDGLLKYISFELKGNNEFYLDTKAECRDNGRYDYTKVATKIEQEFNAELGKNRNGKFKEINDVFYREMEKENYLSRFKIYISQLVSELDYKEEKREELAELKKIRKNIGSVITTNYDGLVEDVFGFEPLVGNDILLNLNSG
;
A
#
# COMPACT_ATOMS: atom_id res chain seq x y z
N MET A 1 28.50 -1.75 29.86
CA MET A 1 28.87 -1.59 28.44
C MET A 1 28.31 -0.26 27.96
N ALA A 2 29.16 0.72 27.62
CA ALA A 2 28.71 2.01 27.10
C ALA A 2 28.22 1.78 25.66
N GLY A 3 26.95 2.03 25.41
CA GLY A 3 26.39 1.96 24.06
C GLY A 3 27.04 3.03 23.18
N ILE A 4 27.65 2.61 22.09
CA ILE A 4 28.21 3.50 21.07
C ILE A 4 27.06 4.32 20.49
N LYS A 5 26.94 5.59 20.88
CA LYS A 5 26.05 6.56 20.21
C LYS A 5 26.70 7.01 18.91
N MET A 6 26.52 6.20 17.88
CA MET A 6 26.90 6.60 16.52
C MET A 6 25.84 7.57 15.99
N ASN A 7 26.22 8.73 15.50
CA ASN A 7 25.29 9.62 14.83
C ASN A 7 25.02 9.12 13.40
N ILE A 8 23.90 9.56 12.80
CA ILE A 8 23.45 9.06 11.50
C ILE A 8 24.45 9.37 10.36
N ARG A 9 25.22 10.46 10.47
CA ARG A 9 26.25 10.83 9.47
C ARG A 9 27.45 9.88 9.55
N GLU A 10 27.88 9.54 10.76
CA GLU A 10 28.95 8.57 10.98
C GLU A 10 28.53 7.18 10.51
N PHE A 11 27.28 6.77 10.80
CA PHE A 11 26.73 5.52 10.33
C PHE A 11 26.75 5.45 8.78
N ILE A 12 26.23 6.47 8.09
CA ILE A 12 26.21 6.53 6.63
C ILE A 12 27.65 6.59 6.05
N GLY A 13 28.56 7.32 6.70
CA GLY A 13 29.96 7.44 6.26
C GLY A 13 30.75 6.14 6.36
N HIS A 14 30.39 5.22 7.27
CA HIS A 14 31.02 3.91 7.43
C HIS A 14 30.39 2.82 6.54
N TYR A 15 29.23 3.10 5.93
CA TYR A 15 28.56 2.15 5.05
C TYR A 15 29.23 2.13 3.68
N ARG A 16 30.02 1.10 3.42
CA ARG A 16 30.66 0.89 2.11
C ARG A 16 29.74 0.30 1.05
N ASN A 17 28.62 -0.28 1.46
CA ASN A 17 27.58 -0.82 0.60
C ASN A 17 26.37 0.11 0.63
N HIS A 18 25.69 0.25 -0.50
CA HIS A 18 24.44 1.03 -0.56
C HIS A 18 23.39 0.40 0.38
N PRO A 19 22.86 1.16 1.35
CA PRO A 19 21.86 0.64 2.29
C PRO A 19 20.57 0.30 1.56
N VAL A 20 19.85 -0.69 2.11
CA VAL A 20 18.46 -1.01 1.75
C VAL A 20 17.55 -0.13 2.61
N LEU A 21 16.64 0.59 1.97
CA LEU A 21 15.63 1.39 2.65
C LEU A 21 14.37 0.54 2.85
N PHE A 22 13.87 0.46 4.09
CA PHE A 22 12.56 -0.14 4.36
C PHE A 22 11.52 0.97 4.53
N VAL A 23 10.45 0.93 3.69
CA VAL A 23 9.43 1.96 3.61
C VAL A 23 8.06 1.37 3.91
N GLY A 24 7.33 2.03 4.81
CA GLY A 24 5.94 1.72 5.11
C GLY A 24 5.00 2.90 4.82
N ALA A 25 3.73 2.74 5.15
CA ALA A 25 2.66 3.72 4.88
C ALA A 25 2.95 5.15 5.40
N SER A 26 3.81 5.30 6.40
CA SER A 26 4.18 6.62 6.94
C SER A 26 4.83 7.54 5.90
N LEU A 27 5.53 6.97 4.89
CA LEU A 27 6.11 7.77 3.82
C LEU A 27 4.99 8.36 2.94
N SER A 28 4.05 7.53 2.50
CA SER A 28 2.93 7.98 1.70
C SER A 28 2.04 8.98 2.45
N LEU A 29 1.73 8.70 3.72
CA LEU A 29 0.99 9.62 4.59
C LEU A 29 1.68 10.98 4.78
N ARG A 30 3.02 11.03 4.69
CA ARG A 30 3.77 12.28 4.80
C ARG A 30 3.65 13.14 3.56
N TYR A 31 3.67 12.53 2.37
CA TYR A 31 3.80 13.25 1.09
C TYR A 31 2.53 13.28 0.25
N LEU A 32 1.55 12.40 0.49
CA LEU A 32 0.33 12.31 -0.32
C LEU A 32 -0.91 12.74 0.49
N ASN A 33 -1.83 13.44 -0.17
CA ASN A 33 -3.14 13.79 0.36
C ASN A 33 -4.08 12.57 0.42
N ASN A 34 -3.95 11.66 -0.53
CA ASN A 34 -4.80 10.48 -0.71
C ASN A 34 -4.21 9.18 -0.16
N ALA A 35 -3.20 9.27 0.71
CA ALA A 35 -2.65 8.10 1.39
C ALA A 35 -3.51 7.64 2.57
N PHE A 36 -3.50 6.35 2.82
CA PHE A 36 -4.25 5.73 3.90
C PHE A 36 -3.34 4.95 4.86
N THR A 37 -3.74 4.93 6.14
CA THR A 37 -3.35 3.82 7.02
C THR A 37 -4.19 2.59 6.69
N TRP A 38 -3.78 1.40 7.11
CA TRP A 38 -4.61 0.20 6.97
C TRP A 38 -6.01 0.37 7.57
N ASP A 39 -6.07 0.91 8.80
CA ASP A 39 -7.33 1.21 9.49
C ASP A 39 -8.20 2.19 8.67
N GLY A 40 -7.59 3.26 8.20
CA GLY A 40 -8.26 4.28 7.39
C GLY A 40 -8.79 3.74 6.07
N LEU A 41 -7.99 2.93 5.35
CA LEU A 41 -8.39 2.33 4.07
C LEU A 41 -9.59 1.39 4.24
N LEU A 42 -9.52 0.48 5.19
CA LEU A 42 -10.60 -0.49 5.44
C LEU A 42 -11.89 0.20 5.89
N LYS A 43 -11.77 1.23 6.73
CA LYS A 43 -12.90 2.07 7.13
C LYS A 43 -13.50 2.80 5.94
N TYR A 44 -12.67 3.42 5.10
CA TYR A 44 -13.12 4.13 3.90
C TYR A 44 -13.85 3.20 2.93
N ILE A 45 -13.28 2.04 2.60
CA ILE A 45 -13.92 1.06 1.70
C ILE A 45 -15.27 0.58 2.25
N SER A 46 -15.33 0.33 3.57
CA SER A 46 -16.58 -0.08 4.22
C SER A 46 -17.65 1.00 4.15
N PHE A 47 -17.26 2.27 4.35
CA PHE A 47 -18.15 3.40 4.22
C PHE A 47 -18.66 3.56 2.78
N GLU A 48 -17.78 3.45 1.80
CA GLU A 48 -18.14 3.51 0.38
C GLU A 48 -19.12 2.40 -0.03
N LEU A 49 -18.99 1.22 0.60
CA LEU A 49 -19.83 0.05 0.35
C LEU A 49 -21.21 0.17 0.99
N LYS A 50 -21.29 0.62 2.24
CA LYS A 50 -22.51 0.56 3.08
C LYS A 50 -23.14 1.93 3.36
N GLY A 51 -22.46 3.04 3.05
CA GLY A 51 -22.92 4.40 3.32
C GLY A 51 -22.81 4.84 4.80
N ASN A 52 -22.26 3.98 5.66
CA ASN A 52 -22.02 4.26 7.08
C ASN A 52 -20.81 3.48 7.60
N ASN A 53 -20.39 3.75 8.85
CA ASN A 53 -19.25 3.09 9.47
C ASN A 53 -19.61 1.88 10.35
N GLU A 54 -20.89 1.53 10.47
CA GLU A 54 -21.36 0.47 11.39
C GLU A 54 -20.76 -0.87 11.02
N PHE A 55 -20.84 -1.26 9.74
CA PHE A 55 -20.25 -2.49 9.24
C PHE A 55 -18.75 -2.60 9.55
N TYR A 56 -18.01 -1.50 9.40
CA TYR A 56 -16.57 -1.48 9.73
C TYR A 56 -16.35 -1.69 11.23
N LEU A 57 -17.11 -0.99 12.07
CA LEU A 57 -16.95 -1.06 13.52
C LEU A 57 -17.30 -2.45 14.06
N ASP A 58 -18.39 -3.05 13.55
CA ASP A 58 -18.79 -4.42 13.90
C ASP A 58 -17.73 -5.43 13.48
N THR A 59 -17.30 -5.37 12.23
CA THR A 59 -16.23 -6.25 11.71
C THR A 59 -14.94 -6.14 12.53
N LYS A 60 -14.57 -4.91 12.89
CA LYS A 60 -13.38 -4.64 13.70
C LYS A 60 -13.54 -5.20 15.12
N ALA A 61 -14.70 -5.04 15.73
CA ALA A 61 -14.98 -5.58 17.06
C ALA A 61 -14.90 -7.11 17.09
N GLU A 62 -15.47 -7.78 16.09
CA GLU A 62 -15.40 -9.24 15.94
C GLU A 62 -13.97 -9.79 15.73
N CYS A 63 -13.08 -8.97 15.14
CA CYS A 63 -11.68 -9.35 14.89
C CYS A 63 -10.73 -8.89 16.01
N ARG A 64 -11.27 -8.57 17.20
CA ARG A 64 -10.46 -8.23 18.36
C ARG A 64 -10.01 -9.49 19.11
N ASP A 65 -8.70 -9.64 19.29
CA ASP A 65 -8.10 -10.71 20.07
C ASP A 65 -7.06 -10.13 21.05
N ASN A 66 -7.14 -10.53 22.33
CA ASN A 66 -6.20 -10.12 23.39
C ASN A 66 -5.95 -8.59 23.44
N GLY A 67 -6.98 -7.77 23.21
CA GLY A 67 -6.89 -6.32 23.25
C GLY A 67 -6.33 -5.67 21.97
N ARG A 68 -5.95 -6.46 20.96
CA ARG A 68 -5.46 -6.00 19.65
C ARG A 68 -6.43 -6.34 18.55
N TYR A 69 -6.40 -5.58 17.45
CA TYR A 69 -7.19 -5.86 16.26
C TYR A 69 -6.35 -6.63 15.24
N ASP A 70 -6.89 -7.73 14.74
CA ASP A 70 -6.30 -8.47 13.63
C ASP A 70 -6.80 -7.87 12.31
N TYR A 71 -6.04 -6.91 11.79
CA TYR A 71 -6.39 -6.23 10.55
C TYR A 71 -6.40 -7.13 9.32
N THR A 72 -5.70 -8.26 9.35
CA THR A 72 -5.76 -9.25 8.27
C THR A 72 -7.14 -9.90 8.22
N LYS A 73 -7.68 -10.29 9.39
CA LYS A 73 -9.05 -10.82 9.47
C LYS A 73 -10.10 -9.77 9.12
N VAL A 74 -9.92 -8.52 9.58
CA VAL A 74 -10.81 -7.40 9.20
C VAL A 74 -10.84 -7.23 7.69
N ALA A 75 -9.66 -7.17 7.04
CA ALA A 75 -9.55 -7.04 5.59
C ALA A 75 -10.22 -8.19 4.85
N THR A 76 -10.00 -9.44 5.29
CA THR A 76 -10.63 -10.63 4.69
C THR A 76 -12.15 -10.56 4.73
N LYS A 77 -12.74 -10.17 5.87
CA LYS A 77 -14.20 -10.04 5.98
C LYS A 77 -14.76 -8.92 5.10
N ILE A 78 -14.08 -7.76 5.06
CA ILE A 78 -14.47 -6.64 4.21
C ILE A 78 -14.35 -7.03 2.72
N GLU A 79 -13.28 -7.71 2.31
CA GLU A 79 -13.11 -8.21 0.95
C GLU A 79 -14.24 -9.17 0.55
N GLN A 80 -14.59 -10.11 1.42
CA GLN A 80 -15.69 -11.06 1.16
C GLN A 80 -17.00 -10.34 0.94
N GLU A 81 -17.35 -9.40 1.83
CA GLU A 81 -18.58 -8.62 1.71
C GLU A 81 -18.58 -7.72 0.49
N PHE A 82 -17.46 -7.02 0.22
CA PHE A 82 -17.30 -6.16 -0.95
C PHE A 82 -17.52 -6.95 -2.25
N ASN A 83 -16.85 -8.09 -2.39
CA ASN A 83 -16.98 -8.93 -3.57
C ASN A 83 -18.40 -9.48 -3.74
N ALA A 84 -19.07 -9.86 -2.65
CA ALA A 84 -20.44 -10.37 -2.66
C ALA A 84 -21.44 -9.28 -3.06
N GLU A 85 -21.36 -8.09 -2.49
CA GLU A 85 -22.25 -6.97 -2.82
C GLU A 85 -22.11 -6.51 -4.27
N LEU A 86 -20.87 -6.36 -4.76
CA LEU A 86 -20.64 -5.97 -6.15
C LEU A 86 -21.08 -7.07 -7.14
N GLY A 87 -21.00 -8.32 -6.73
CA GLY A 87 -21.49 -9.45 -7.53
C GLY A 87 -23.02 -9.46 -7.68
N LYS A 88 -23.75 -9.01 -6.65
CA LYS A 88 -25.21 -8.85 -6.68
C LYS A 88 -25.64 -7.59 -7.44
N ASN A 89 -24.97 -6.48 -7.23
CA ASN A 89 -25.29 -5.18 -7.82
C ASN A 89 -24.30 -4.78 -8.92
N ARG A 90 -24.37 -5.45 -10.06
CA ARG A 90 -23.39 -5.31 -11.17
C ARG A 90 -23.37 -3.92 -11.80
N ASN A 91 -24.52 -3.24 -11.84
CA ASN A 91 -24.68 -1.94 -12.50
C ASN A 91 -24.81 -0.78 -11.49
N GLY A 92 -24.47 -0.99 -10.23
CA GLY A 92 -24.52 0.01 -9.18
C GLY A 92 -23.31 0.97 -9.21
N LYS A 93 -23.08 1.62 -8.08
CA LYS A 93 -21.98 2.59 -7.86
C LYS A 93 -20.62 2.09 -8.34
N PHE A 94 -20.35 0.80 -8.22
CA PHE A 94 -19.08 0.17 -8.56
C PHE A 94 -19.10 -0.57 -9.91
N LYS A 95 -19.91 -0.09 -10.87
CA LYS A 95 -20.01 -0.71 -12.19
C LYS A 95 -18.64 -0.85 -12.87
N GLU A 96 -17.82 0.19 -12.80
CA GLU A 96 -16.48 0.20 -13.43
C GLU A 96 -15.55 -0.90 -12.86
N ILE A 97 -15.63 -1.15 -11.54
CA ILE A 97 -14.89 -2.24 -10.90
C ILE A 97 -15.36 -3.60 -11.45
N ASN A 98 -16.66 -3.79 -11.62
CA ASN A 98 -17.21 -5.01 -12.22
C ASN A 98 -16.76 -5.17 -13.68
N ASP A 99 -16.76 -4.10 -14.47
CA ASP A 99 -16.32 -4.13 -15.86
C ASP A 99 -14.83 -4.53 -15.97
N VAL A 100 -13.97 -3.99 -15.10
CA VAL A 100 -12.56 -4.39 -15.01
C VAL A 100 -12.44 -5.86 -14.58
N PHE A 101 -13.17 -6.26 -13.53
CA PHE A 101 -13.15 -7.63 -13.01
C PHE A 101 -13.47 -8.66 -14.10
N TYR A 102 -14.55 -8.46 -14.86
CA TYR A 102 -14.93 -9.41 -15.91
C TYR A 102 -13.91 -9.45 -17.05
N ARG A 103 -13.39 -8.29 -17.46
CA ARG A 103 -12.34 -8.21 -18.47
C ARG A 103 -11.06 -8.94 -18.06
N GLU A 104 -10.65 -8.86 -16.79
CA GLU A 104 -9.48 -9.57 -16.30
C GLU A 104 -9.75 -11.07 -16.17
N MET A 105 -10.96 -11.47 -15.75
CA MET A 105 -11.36 -12.89 -15.72
C MET A 105 -11.35 -13.53 -17.10
N GLU A 106 -11.75 -12.82 -18.16
CA GLU A 106 -11.66 -13.30 -19.55
C GLU A 106 -10.21 -13.56 -20.01
N LYS A 107 -9.24 -12.88 -19.39
CA LYS A 107 -7.81 -13.08 -19.63
C LYS A 107 -7.19 -14.13 -18.68
N GLU A 108 -8.00 -14.84 -17.91
CA GLU A 108 -7.56 -15.77 -16.86
C GLU A 108 -6.75 -15.10 -15.73
N ASN A 109 -6.92 -13.79 -15.54
CA ASN A 109 -6.28 -13.04 -14.45
C ASN A 109 -7.25 -12.92 -13.27
N TYR A 110 -7.00 -13.70 -12.21
CA TYR A 110 -7.90 -13.84 -11.07
C TYR A 110 -7.68 -12.75 -10.00
N LEU A 111 -8.11 -11.53 -10.30
CA LEU A 111 -8.11 -10.42 -9.35
C LEU A 111 -9.49 -10.25 -8.71
N SER A 112 -9.56 -10.13 -7.37
CA SER A 112 -10.84 -9.81 -6.73
C SER A 112 -11.26 -8.36 -6.99
N ARG A 113 -12.57 -8.08 -6.96
CA ARG A 113 -13.11 -6.72 -7.09
C ARG A 113 -12.54 -5.78 -6.04
N PHE A 114 -12.35 -6.28 -4.82
CA PHE A 114 -11.73 -5.54 -3.73
C PHE A 114 -10.30 -5.10 -4.06
N LYS A 115 -9.47 -5.99 -4.61
CA LYS A 115 -8.10 -5.66 -5.02
C LYS A 115 -8.08 -4.67 -6.17
N ILE A 116 -8.97 -4.81 -7.16
CA ILE A 116 -9.13 -3.86 -8.26
C ILE A 116 -9.48 -2.47 -7.70
N TYR A 117 -10.42 -2.40 -6.75
CA TYR A 117 -10.81 -1.12 -6.14
C TYR A 117 -9.66 -0.47 -5.36
N ILE A 118 -8.93 -1.23 -4.54
CA ILE A 118 -7.74 -0.71 -3.86
C ILE A 118 -6.72 -0.18 -4.86
N SER A 119 -6.43 -0.94 -5.92
CA SER A 119 -5.49 -0.51 -6.97
C SER A 119 -5.89 0.83 -7.58
N GLN A 120 -7.18 1.07 -7.84
CA GLN A 120 -7.67 2.34 -8.35
C GLN A 120 -7.53 3.48 -7.32
N LEU A 121 -7.81 3.21 -6.04
CA LEU A 121 -7.69 4.23 -4.98
C LEU A 121 -6.26 4.75 -4.79
N VAL A 122 -5.26 3.91 -5.06
CA VAL A 122 -3.84 4.23 -4.85
C VAL A 122 -3.07 4.49 -6.14
N SER A 123 -3.74 4.46 -7.31
CA SER A 123 -3.10 4.60 -8.62
C SER A 123 -2.62 6.02 -8.90
N GLU A 124 -3.27 7.03 -8.33
CA GLU A 124 -2.91 8.42 -8.50
C GLU A 124 -2.13 8.93 -7.29
N LEU A 125 -1.06 9.68 -7.55
CA LEU A 125 -0.24 10.29 -6.51
C LEU A 125 -0.63 11.76 -6.36
N ASP A 126 -1.47 12.06 -5.37
CA ASP A 126 -1.86 13.44 -5.03
C ASP A 126 -0.89 14.02 -3.99
N TYR A 127 0.13 14.70 -4.48
CA TYR A 127 1.20 15.24 -3.64
C TYR A 127 0.77 16.45 -2.83
N LYS A 128 1.16 16.49 -1.54
CA LYS A 128 1.02 17.65 -0.67
C LYS A 128 1.94 18.76 -1.14
N GLU A 129 1.37 19.91 -1.51
CA GLU A 129 2.10 21.06 -2.03
C GLU A 129 3.18 21.54 -1.05
N GLU A 130 2.83 21.63 0.25
CA GLU A 130 3.74 22.08 1.31
C GLU A 130 4.90 21.10 1.58
N LYS A 131 4.91 19.93 0.94
CA LYS A 131 5.95 18.91 1.07
C LYS A 131 6.87 18.78 -0.15
N ARG A 132 6.66 19.57 -1.19
CA ARG A 132 7.43 19.48 -2.45
C ARG A 132 8.93 19.68 -2.26
N GLU A 133 9.33 20.67 -1.47
CA GLU A 133 10.76 20.92 -1.23
C GLU A 133 11.42 19.76 -0.47
N GLU A 134 10.73 19.26 0.56
CA GLU A 134 11.20 18.11 1.34
C GLU A 134 11.30 16.85 0.47
N LEU A 135 10.32 16.62 -0.41
CA LEU A 135 10.31 15.51 -1.35
C LEU A 135 11.49 15.61 -2.34
N ALA A 136 11.82 16.84 -2.81
CA ALA A 136 12.95 17.07 -3.68
C ALA A 136 14.28 16.74 -2.99
N GLU A 137 14.41 17.02 -1.69
CA GLU A 137 15.59 16.60 -0.89
C GLU A 137 15.61 15.07 -0.70
N LEU A 138 14.47 14.46 -0.47
CA LEU A 138 14.37 13.00 -0.35
C LEU A 138 14.81 12.31 -1.65
N LYS A 139 14.44 12.82 -2.82
CA LYS A 139 14.86 12.27 -4.12
C LYS A 139 16.40 12.22 -4.27
N LYS A 140 17.13 13.13 -3.64
CA LYS A 140 18.59 13.18 -3.72
C LYS A 140 19.31 11.99 -3.07
N ILE A 141 18.66 11.31 -2.11
CA ILE A 141 19.28 10.13 -1.46
C ILE A 141 19.32 8.90 -2.38
N ARG A 142 18.60 8.92 -3.51
CA ARG A 142 18.56 7.81 -4.49
C ARG A 142 19.95 7.24 -4.83
N LYS A 143 20.91 8.12 -5.03
CA LYS A 143 22.30 7.74 -5.37
C LYS A 143 23.04 7.00 -4.24
N ASN A 144 22.53 7.07 -3.00
CA ASN A 144 23.16 6.51 -1.81
C ASN A 144 22.44 5.24 -1.32
N ILE A 145 21.33 4.81 -1.96
CA ILE A 145 20.58 3.61 -1.59
C ILE A 145 20.67 2.57 -2.70
N GLY A 146 20.81 1.30 -2.32
CA GLY A 146 20.91 0.18 -3.26
C GLY A 146 19.55 -0.31 -3.72
N SER A 147 18.61 -0.37 -2.81
CA SER A 147 17.25 -0.84 -3.07
C SER A 147 16.26 -0.32 -2.01
N VAL A 148 14.98 -0.48 -2.29
CA VAL A 148 13.89 -0.20 -1.36
C VAL A 148 13.03 -1.43 -1.19
N ILE A 149 12.68 -1.75 0.05
CA ILE A 149 11.65 -2.75 0.38
C ILE A 149 10.46 -1.95 0.88
N THR A 150 9.30 -2.15 0.27
CA THR A 150 8.07 -1.45 0.67
C THR A 150 6.92 -2.44 0.89
N THR A 151 6.04 -2.07 1.82
CA THR A 151 4.75 -2.70 2.04
C THR A 151 3.59 -1.83 1.56
N ASN A 152 3.90 -0.72 0.89
CA ASN A 152 2.90 0.18 0.33
C ASN A 152 2.35 -0.37 -0.99
N TYR A 153 1.15 0.04 -1.32
CA TYR A 153 0.46 -0.32 -2.57
C TYR A 153 0.47 0.81 -3.59
N ASP A 154 0.86 2.03 -3.17
CA ASP A 154 1.00 3.18 -4.07
C ASP A 154 2.36 3.21 -4.76
N GLY A 155 2.45 3.92 -5.88
CA GLY A 155 3.66 4.06 -6.69
C GLY A 155 4.63 5.16 -6.21
N LEU A 156 4.54 5.62 -4.95
CA LEU A 156 5.38 6.71 -4.45
C LEU A 156 6.87 6.38 -4.48
N VAL A 157 7.24 5.14 -4.14
CA VAL A 157 8.64 4.69 -4.11
C VAL A 157 9.23 4.71 -5.51
N GLU A 158 8.48 4.26 -6.49
CA GLU A 158 8.84 4.24 -7.91
C GLU A 158 9.03 5.67 -8.44
N ASP A 159 8.09 6.57 -8.14
CA ASP A 159 8.17 7.97 -8.57
C ASP A 159 9.32 8.72 -7.90
N VAL A 160 9.51 8.52 -6.60
CA VAL A 160 10.54 9.24 -5.82
C VAL A 160 11.95 8.76 -6.17
N PHE A 161 12.14 7.45 -6.27
CA PHE A 161 13.47 6.87 -6.39
C PHE A 161 13.77 6.28 -7.78
N GLY A 162 12.78 6.14 -8.66
CA GLY A 162 12.96 5.58 -9.99
C GLY A 162 13.43 4.12 -9.98
N PHE A 163 13.01 3.35 -8.98
CA PHE A 163 13.22 1.90 -8.96
C PHE A 163 12.09 1.20 -9.69
N GLU A 164 12.40 0.13 -10.42
CA GLU A 164 11.39 -0.77 -10.94
C GLU A 164 10.91 -1.72 -9.84
N PRO A 165 9.59 -1.88 -9.64
CA PRO A 165 9.06 -2.75 -8.62
C PRO A 165 9.24 -4.23 -8.99
N LEU A 166 9.67 -5.03 -8.00
CA LEU A 166 9.65 -6.49 -8.07
C LEU A 166 8.55 -7.01 -7.13
N VAL A 167 7.55 -7.67 -7.68
CA VAL A 167 6.35 -8.10 -6.94
C VAL A 167 6.30 -9.62 -6.85
N GLY A 168 6.13 -10.13 -5.63
CA GLY A 168 5.89 -11.56 -5.39
C GLY A 168 7.05 -12.45 -5.82
N ASN A 169 6.76 -13.42 -6.70
CA ASN A 169 7.73 -14.42 -7.15
C ASN A 169 8.73 -13.91 -8.20
N ASP A 170 8.60 -12.69 -8.68
CA ASP A 170 9.49 -12.12 -9.71
C ASP A 170 10.93 -12.01 -9.21
N ILE A 171 11.13 -11.93 -7.90
CA ILE A 171 12.46 -11.93 -7.27
C ILE A 171 13.26 -13.18 -7.63
N LEU A 172 12.60 -14.33 -7.74
CA LEU A 172 13.26 -15.61 -8.08
C LEU A 172 13.69 -15.67 -9.56
N LEU A 173 12.98 -14.98 -10.45
CA LEU A 173 13.33 -14.93 -11.88
C LEU A 173 14.58 -14.09 -12.14
N ASN A 174 14.78 -13.02 -11.38
CA ASN A 174 15.93 -12.12 -11.55
C ASN A 174 17.23 -12.65 -10.92
N LEU A 175 17.16 -13.57 -9.95
CA LEU A 175 18.35 -14.21 -9.38
C LEU A 175 18.98 -15.28 -10.31
N ASN A 176 18.23 -15.76 -11.31
CA ASN A 176 18.68 -16.79 -12.25
C ASN A 176 19.15 -16.23 -13.61
N SER A 177 19.15 -14.89 -13.79
CA SER A 177 19.55 -14.21 -15.04
C SER A 177 20.91 -13.52 -14.95
N GLY A 178 21.70 -13.82 -13.91
CA GLY A 178 23.06 -13.33 -13.73
C GLY A 178 24.12 -14.35 -14.12
#